data_7a0f5e92be402483adcfd92380f20391
#
_entry.id   7a0f5e92be402483adcfd92380f20391
#
_cell.length_a   1.000
_cell.length_b   1.000
_cell.length_c   1.000
_cell.angle_alpha   90.00
_cell.angle_beta   90.00
_cell.angle_gamma   90.00
#
_symmetry.space_group_name_H-M   'P 1'
#
loop_
_entity.id
_entity.type
_entity.pdbx_description
1 polymer ?
#
loop_
_entity_poly.entity_id
_entity_poly.type
_entity_poly.pdbx_seq_one_letter_code
_entity_poly.pdbx_strand_id
1 'polypeptide(L)'
;MVALIVISLFTFLFLQAEESPSIYQRMDRNNSSDKIAEVDKDWAYSGVAGETKSEYASSLSRILPVFEADHALQISPDSFPLIAIKLDTHLAPGIQTSRNLLDSILDWLNTRGYEKNDIVLFDREKDGLKEAGFISEEQGTLYNGYRVLHSLDEDYFMDGWFHDSPLPPTSFDRAKYILKFPAEPKRRQLEERKSYLPALLFKDAFWINLAVPMDDVFLGVDGAAANISLGSVNNYGRFLQKKTMAPATVAEIMAIPEIWEKRIFSILDFSNYQVANGQRFDSKYTEKQNRFYLSRNPFSLDFIAWKTINSMREKRKLSSRELNNSLLFRYAQELGLGVVQNTQVKYFE
;
A
#
# COMPACT_ATOMS: atom_id res chain seq x y z
N MET A 1 42.73 9.20 -44.65
CA MET A 1 42.30 7.83 -44.19
C MET A 1 42.25 7.72 -42.66
N VAL A 2 42.10 8.84 -41.92
CA VAL A 2 42.03 8.90 -40.48
C VAL A 2 40.67 9.48 -39.99
N ALA A 3 39.87 10.08 -40.87
CA ALA A 3 38.58 10.67 -40.51
C ALA A 3 37.38 9.72 -40.53
N LEU A 4 37.52 8.49 -41.00
CA LEU A 4 36.44 7.48 -41.10
C LEU A 4 36.38 6.52 -39.91
N ILE A 5 37.41 6.50 -39.05
CA ILE A 5 37.46 5.60 -37.89
C ILE A 5 36.85 6.23 -36.60
N VAL A 6 36.75 7.54 -36.54
CA VAL A 6 36.20 8.25 -35.37
C VAL A 6 34.66 8.26 -35.37
N ILE A 7 34.02 8.16 -36.55
CA ILE A 7 32.55 8.13 -36.64
C ILE A 7 31.98 6.75 -36.29
N SER A 8 32.75 5.69 -36.44
CA SER A 8 32.33 4.30 -36.11
C SER A 8 32.42 4.00 -34.61
N LEU A 9 33.18 4.74 -33.80
CA LEU A 9 33.28 4.53 -32.36
C LEU A 9 32.24 5.33 -31.56
N PHE A 10 31.67 6.38 -32.15
CA PHE A 10 30.58 7.15 -31.49
C PHE A 10 29.20 6.56 -31.69
N THR A 11 28.99 5.68 -32.67
CA THR A 11 27.74 4.98 -32.91
C THR A 11 27.59 3.69 -32.09
N PHE A 12 28.62 3.25 -31.38
CA PHE A 12 28.59 2.02 -30.56
C PHE A 12 28.44 2.28 -29.05
N LEU A 13 28.37 3.56 -28.62
CA LEU A 13 28.18 3.95 -27.21
C LEU A 13 26.78 4.48 -26.90
N PHE A 14 25.84 4.41 -27.85
CA PHE A 14 24.42 4.37 -27.58
C PHE A 14 23.95 2.92 -27.37
N LEU A 15 24.65 2.18 -26.55
CA LEU A 15 24.14 0.95 -25.98
C LEU A 15 23.05 1.33 -25.00
N GLN A 16 21.79 1.33 -25.54
CA GLN A 16 20.61 0.80 -24.87
C GLN A 16 20.73 0.76 -23.35
N ALA A 17 20.45 1.90 -22.71
CA ALA A 17 19.67 1.79 -21.50
C ALA A 17 18.33 1.20 -21.97
N GLU A 18 18.14 -0.12 -21.83
CA GLU A 18 16.82 -0.72 -21.93
C GLU A 18 15.97 0.01 -20.89
N GLU A 19 15.15 0.96 -21.37
CA GLU A 19 14.13 1.55 -20.51
C GLU A 19 13.27 0.40 -20.02
N SER A 20 13.28 0.16 -18.73
CA SER A 20 12.39 -0.84 -18.15
C SER A 20 10.97 -0.52 -18.60
N PRO A 21 10.24 -1.48 -19.16
CA PRO A 21 8.93 -1.20 -19.73
C PRO A 21 8.01 -0.64 -18.67
N SER A 22 7.20 0.34 -19.04
CA SER A 22 6.17 0.88 -18.17
C SER A 22 5.16 -0.22 -17.79
N ILE A 23 4.39 0.01 -16.72
CA ILE A 23 3.33 -0.91 -16.27
C ILE A 23 2.40 -1.27 -17.43
N TYR A 24 2.01 -0.29 -18.25
CA TYR A 24 1.16 -0.52 -19.42
C TYR A 24 1.80 -1.46 -20.46
N GLN A 25 3.08 -1.29 -20.77
CA GLN A 25 3.79 -2.16 -21.71
C GLN A 25 3.94 -3.60 -21.20
N ARG A 26 3.98 -3.79 -19.87
CA ARG A 26 4.02 -5.13 -19.27
C ARG A 26 2.66 -5.79 -19.18
N MET A 27 1.61 -5.03 -18.88
CA MET A 27 0.24 -5.55 -18.89
C MET A 27 -0.16 -6.09 -20.27
N ASP A 28 0.23 -5.41 -21.37
CA ASP A 28 -0.05 -5.86 -22.72
C ASP A 28 0.67 -7.17 -23.08
N ARG A 29 1.84 -7.45 -22.49
CA ARG A 29 2.59 -8.69 -22.75
C ARG A 29 2.03 -9.92 -22.03
N ASN A 30 1.34 -9.72 -20.91
CA ASN A 30 0.78 -10.81 -20.09
C ASN A 30 -0.67 -11.13 -20.41
N ASN A 31 -1.26 -10.51 -21.42
CA ASN A 31 -2.59 -10.88 -21.96
C ASN A 31 -2.60 -12.20 -22.74
N SER A 32 -1.82 -13.19 -22.32
CA SER A 32 -2.06 -14.59 -22.67
C SER A 32 -3.15 -15.13 -21.73
N SER A 33 -4.32 -15.22 -22.26
CA SER A 33 -5.64 -15.51 -21.68
C SER A 33 -5.83 -16.89 -21.02
N ASP A 34 -4.83 -17.55 -20.47
CA ASP A 34 -4.94 -18.95 -20.06
C ASP A 34 -4.64 -19.29 -18.60
N LYS A 35 -4.52 -18.28 -17.74
CA LYS A 35 -4.60 -18.49 -16.29
C LYS A 35 -5.50 -17.41 -15.69
N ILE A 36 -6.81 -17.58 -15.84
CA ILE A 36 -7.74 -17.08 -14.83
C ILE A 36 -7.37 -17.91 -13.61
N ALA A 37 -6.53 -17.30 -12.75
CA ALA A 37 -6.22 -17.85 -11.45
C ALA A 37 -7.55 -18.23 -10.80
N GLU A 38 -7.60 -19.42 -10.24
CA GLU A 38 -8.68 -19.87 -9.35
C GLU A 38 -9.09 -18.67 -8.49
N VAL A 39 -10.33 -18.23 -8.63
CA VAL A 39 -10.83 -16.99 -7.99
C VAL A 39 -10.55 -17.15 -6.50
N ASP A 40 -9.53 -16.43 -6.00
CA ASP A 40 -9.21 -16.36 -4.58
C ASP A 40 -10.55 -16.10 -3.88
N LYS A 41 -10.96 -17.01 -3.00
CA LYS A 41 -12.22 -16.82 -2.27
C LYS A 41 -12.11 -15.50 -1.54
N ASP A 42 -12.99 -14.55 -1.87
CA ASP A 42 -13.00 -13.20 -1.29
C ASP A 42 -13.49 -13.26 0.18
N TRP A 43 -12.69 -13.94 1.03
CA TRP A 43 -12.93 -14.03 2.46
C TRP A 43 -12.27 -12.87 3.20
N ALA A 44 -13.03 -12.30 4.12
CA ALA A 44 -12.50 -11.43 5.16
C ALA A 44 -12.70 -12.09 6.53
N TYR A 45 -11.73 -11.93 7.40
CA TYR A 45 -11.72 -12.48 8.77
C TYR A 45 -11.79 -11.32 9.74
N SER A 46 -12.84 -11.31 10.57
CA SER A 46 -13.06 -10.22 11.51
C SER A 46 -12.60 -10.62 12.90
N GLY A 47 -11.69 -9.86 13.48
CA GLY A 47 -11.22 -9.99 14.85
C GLY A 47 -11.55 -8.78 15.70
N VAL A 48 -11.42 -8.93 17.02
CA VAL A 48 -11.55 -7.84 17.96
C VAL A 48 -10.26 -7.02 17.91
N ALA A 49 -10.38 -5.72 17.57
CA ALA A 49 -9.31 -4.76 17.74
C ALA A 49 -9.32 -4.30 19.19
N GLY A 50 -8.14 -4.30 19.82
CA GLY A 50 -8.02 -3.98 21.22
C GLY A 50 -7.31 -2.67 21.49
N GLU A 51 -7.46 -2.18 22.72
CA GLU A 51 -6.62 -1.11 23.22
C GLU A 51 -5.23 -1.61 23.65
N THR A 52 -5.08 -2.95 23.75
CA THR A 52 -3.86 -3.61 24.20
C THR A 52 -3.32 -4.57 23.16
N LYS A 53 -2.00 -4.81 23.20
CA LYS A 53 -1.31 -5.80 22.37
C LYS A 53 -1.89 -7.21 22.57
N SER A 54 -2.24 -7.60 23.80
CA SER A 54 -2.75 -8.94 24.10
C SER A 54 -4.11 -9.24 23.45
N GLU A 55 -4.97 -8.25 23.27
CA GLU A 55 -6.26 -8.40 22.59
C GLU A 55 -6.08 -8.66 21.10
N TYR A 56 -5.18 -7.89 20.43
CA TYR A 56 -4.81 -8.18 19.05
C TYR A 56 -4.17 -9.56 18.89
N ALA A 57 -3.22 -9.91 19.76
CA ALA A 57 -2.56 -11.22 19.73
C ALA A 57 -3.54 -12.38 19.90
N SER A 58 -4.52 -12.24 20.82
CA SER A 58 -5.59 -13.24 21.01
C SER A 58 -6.45 -13.40 19.76
N SER A 59 -6.87 -12.32 19.11
CA SER A 59 -7.65 -12.39 17.88
C SER A 59 -6.84 -12.98 16.72
N LEU A 60 -5.60 -12.54 16.53
CA LEU A 60 -4.71 -13.05 15.48
C LEU A 60 -4.39 -14.52 15.64
N SER A 61 -4.21 -15.02 16.87
CA SER A 61 -3.93 -16.44 17.13
C SER A 61 -5.09 -17.37 16.71
N ARG A 62 -6.31 -16.86 16.68
CA ARG A 62 -7.49 -17.60 16.20
C ARG A 62 -7.70 -17.47 14.69
N ILE A 63 -7.43 -16.29 14.14
CA ILE A 63 -7.67 -15.99 12.72
C ILE A 63 -6.61 -16.60 11.82
N LEU A 64 -5.32 -16.40 12.13
CA LEU A 64 -4.23 -16.72 11.21
C LEU A 64 -4.15 -18.21 10.84
N PRO A 65 -4.36 -19.18 11.76
CA PRO A 65 -4.40 -20.59 11.37
C PRO A 65 -5.55 -20.92 10.40
N VAL A 66 -6.72 -20.28 10.56
CA VAL A 66 -7.86 -20.49 9.66
C VAL A 66 -7.59 -19.81 8.31
N PHE A 67 -7.00 -18.63 8.31
CA PHE A 67 -6.57 -17.93 7.10
C PHE A 67 -5.56 -18.76 6.29
N GLU A 68 -4.53 -19.30 6.94
CA GLU A 68 -3.53 -20.16 6.30
C GLU A 68 -4.17 -21.41 5.68
N ALA A 69 -5.08 -22.05 6.40
CA ALA A 69 -5.78 -23.23 5.91
C ALA A 69 -6.69 -22.93 4.71
N ASP A 70 -7.47 -21.84 4.78
CA ASP A 70 -8.39 -21.45 3.71
C ASP A 70 -7.67 -21.06 2.40
N HIS A 71 -6.45 -20.53 2.51
CA HIS A 71 -5.65 -20.08 1.36
C HIS A 71 -4.51 -21.03 1.00
N ALA A 72 -4.43 -22.20 1.64
CA ALA A 72 -3.35 -23.18 1.46
C ALA A 72 -1.95 -22.54 1.59
N LEU A 73 -1.79 -21.65 2.56
CA LEU A 73 -0.54 -20.95 2.87
C LEU A 73 0.11 -21.54 4.13
N GLN A 74 1.44 -21.49 4.16
CA GLN A 74 2.22 -21.73 5.37
C GLN A 74 3.19 -20.56 5.52
N ILE A 75 2.89 -19.63 6.42
CA ILE A 75 3.71 -18.43 6.62
C ILE A 75 4.89 -18.82 7.51
N SER A 76 6.05 -18.98 6.89
CA SER A 76 7.34 -19.36 7.51
C SER A 76 8.51 -18.77 6.71
N PRO A 77 9.71 -18.66 7.29
CA PRO A 77 10.89 -18.18 6.56
C PRO A 77 11.25 -19.01 5.32
N ASP A 78 10.93 -20.30 5.32
CA ASP A 78 11.15 -21.18 4.16
C ASP A 78 10.25 -20.82 2.96
N SER A 79 9.01 -20.42 3.24
CA SER A 79 8.02 -20.06 2.19
C SER A 79 8.07 -18.57 1.82
N PHE A 80 8.35 -17.71 2.79
CA PHE A 80 8.35 -16.25 2.66
C PHE A 80 9.59 -15.68 3.35
N PRO A 81 10.78 -15.73 2.73
CA PRO A 81 12.06 -15.46 3.40
C PRO A 81 12.25 -14.02 3.86
N LEU A 82 11.57 -13.07 3.23
CA LEU A 82 11.64 -11.65 3.60
C LEU A 82 10.22 -11.07 3.66
N ILE A 83 9.85 -10.51 4.80
CA ILE A 83 8.55 -9.88 5.02
C ILE A 83 8.69 -8.36 4.99
N ALA A 84 7.92 -7.71 4.13
CA ALA A 84 7.78 -6.26 4.09
C ALA A 84 6.45 -5.85 4.73
N ILE A 85 6.47 -5.11 5.83
CA ILE A 85 5.25 -4.64 6.50
C ILE A 85 5.03 -3.16 6.15
N LYS A 86 3.98 -2.89 5.36
CA LYS A 86 3.55 -1.53 5.05
C LYS A 86 2.75 -0.97 6.21
N LEU A 87 3.17 0.17 6.69
CA LEU A 87 2.48 0.96 7.71
C LEU A 87 1.61 2.04 7.05
N ASP A 88 0.72 2.62 7.81
CA ASP A 88 -0.13 3.75 7.41
C ASP A 88 0.07 4.87 8.42
N THR A 89 0.80 5.91 8.02
CA THR A 89 1.19 7.00 8.94
C THR A 89 0.93 8.40 8.38
N HIS A 90 0.24 8.50 7.24
CA HIS A 90 0.10 9.80 6.57
C HIS A 90 -0.77 10.82 7.30
N LEU A 91 -1.63 10.38 8.22
CA LEU A 91 -2.41 11.24 9.13
C LEU A 91 -1.96 11.15 10.59
N ALA A 92 -0.75 10.63 10.83
CA ALA A 92 -0.19 10.60 12.20
C ALA A 92 -0.03 12.02 12.76
N PRO A 93 -0.15 12.21 14.10
CA PRO A 93 -0.42 11.19 15.11
C PRO A 93 -1.91 10.87 15.32
N GLY A 94 -2.81 11.50 14.57
CA GLY A 94 -4.26 11.39 14.80
C GLY A 94 -4.86 10.07 14.37
N ILE A 95 -4.48 9.57 13.20
CA ILE A 95 -4.87 8.27 12.63
C ILE A 95 -3.63 7.64 12.03
N GLN A 96 -3.37 6.41 12.44
CA GLN A 96 -2.19 5.67 12.02
C GLN A 96 -2.32 4.19 12.33
N THR A 97 -1.47 3.36 11.74
CA THR A 97 -1.31 1.96 12.15
C THR A 97 -1.09 1.86 13.65
N SER A 98 -1.88 1.03 14.32
CA SER A 98 -1.76 0.79 15.76
C SER A 98 -0.42 0.09 16.07
N ARG A 99 0.35 0.64 17.03
CA ARG A 99 1.57 -0.02 17.52
C ARG A 99 1.27 -1.37 18.17
N ASN A 100 0.15 -1.47 18.88
CA ASN A 100 -0.29 -2.73 19.48
C ASN A 100 -0.56 -3.82 18.43
N LEU A 101 -1.16 -3.45 17.31
CA LEU A 101 -1.36 -4.36 16.17
C LEU A 101 -0.03 -4.78 15.56
N LEU A 102 0.86 -3.81 15.24
CA LEU A 102 2.17 -4.10 14.68
C LEU A 102 2.97 -5.02 15.59
N ASP A 103 3.07 -4.69 16.88
CA ASP A 103 3.83 -5.50 17.85
C ASP A 103 3.26 -6.91 18.00
N SER A 104 1.94 -7.09 17.86
CA SER A 104 1.31 -8.42 17.86
C SER A 104 1.68 -9.23 16.61
N ILE A 105 1.74 -8.59 15.44
CA ILE A 105 2.18 -9.23 14.19
C ILE A 105 3.66 -9.59 14.26
N LEU A 106 4.51 -8.69 14.77
CA LEU A 106 5.94 -8.94 14.93
C LEU A 106 6.22 -10.11 15.88
N ASP A 107 5.53 -10.15 17.03
CA ASP A 107 5.64 -11.29 17.95
C ASP A 107 5.18 -12.60 17.29
N TRP A 108 4.07 -12.57 16.57
CA TRP A 108 3.59 -13.75 15.85
C TRP A 108 4.60 -14.23 14.80
N LEU A 109 5.19 -13.33 14.01
CA LEU A 109 6.24 -13.68 13.05
C LEU A 109 7.47 -14.26 13.74
N ASN A 110 7.89 -13.70 14.89
CA ASN A 110 8.98 -14.25 15.68
C ASN A 110 8.70 -15.69 16.14
N THR A 111 7.45 -15.99 16.56
CA THR A 111 7.07 -17.38 16.93
C THR A 111 7.11 -18.36 15.75
N ARG A 112 7.08 -17.83 14.51
CA ARG A 112 7.19 -18.59 13.27
C ARG A 112 8.64 -18.77 12.80
N GLY A 113 9.61 -18.24 13.54
CA GLY A 113 11.05 -18.37 13.27
C GLY A 113 11.66 -17.23 12.46
N TYR A 114 10.93 -16.13 12.21
CA TYR A 114 11.50 -14.95 11.58
C TYR A 114 12.43 -14.22 12.54
N GLU A 115 13.59 -13.84 12.05
CA GLU A 115 14.50 -12.94 12.73
C GLU A 115 14.25 -11.47 12.35
N LYS A 116 14.86 -10.54 13.09
CA LYS A 116 14.66 -9.10 12.83
C LYS A 116 15.14 -8.67 11.43
N ASN A 117 16.13 -9.36 10.88
CA ASN A 117 16.64 -9.06 9.54
C ASN A 117 15.75 -9.59 8.41
N ASP A 118 14.83 -10.50 8.73
CA ASP A 118 13.87 -11.05 7.77
C ASP A 118 12.60 -10.18 7.65
N ILE A 119 12.53 -9.09 8.43
CA ILE A 119 11.36 -8.22 8.49
C ILE A 119 11.79 -6.77 8.27
N VAL A 120 11.14 -6.10 7.32
CA VAL A 120 11.35 -4.67 7.04
C VAL A 120 10.03 -3.95 7.14
N LEU A 121 9.97 -2.93 7.97
CA LEU A 121 8.83 -2.01 8.06
C LEU A 121 9.02 -0.90 7.05
N PHE A 122 7.96 -0.39 6.46
CA PHE A 122 8.09 0.74 5.54
C PHE A 122 6.83 1.60 5.46
N ASP A 123 7.05 2.89 5.25
CA ASP A 123 6.06 3.84 4.80
C ASP A 123 6.77 4.96 4.01
N ARG A 124 6.00 5.71 3.22
CA ARG A 124 6.56 6.77 2.40
C ARG A 124 7.02 7.97 3.21
N GLU A 125 6.21 8.42 4.15
CA GLU A 125 6.41 9.70 4.83
C GLU A 125 7.26 9.56 6.10
N LYS A 126 8.51 10.05 6.05
CA LYS A 126 9.40 10.06 7.23
C LYS A 126 8.79 10.78 8.42
N ASP A 127 8.19 11.96 8.18
CA ASP A 127 7.60 12.76 9.25
C ASP A 127 6.41 12.01 9.90
N GLY A 128 5.57 11.35 9.09
CA GLY A 128 4.49 10.49 9.59
C GLY A 128 5.00 9.34 10.45
N LEU A 129 6.04 8.64 10.01
CA LEU A 129 6.69 7.59 10.79
C LEU A 129 7.23 8.10 12.14
N LYS A 130 7.78 9.32 12.16
CA LYS A 130 8.27 9.96 13.38
C LYS A 130 7.12 10.34 14.33
N GLU A 131 6.07 10.96 13.81
CA GLU A 131 4.89 11.35 14.58
C GLU A 131 4.12 10.14 15.12
N ALA A 132 4.10 9.04 14.36
CA ALA A 132 3.54 7.76 14.79
C ALA A 132 4.41 7.03 15.83
N GLY A 133 5.67 7.43 16.00
CA GLY A 133 6.62 6.85 16.95
C GLY A 133 7.23 5.53 16.46
N PHE A 134 7.29 5.31 15.13
CA PHE A 134 7.98 4.16 14.51
C PHE A 134 9.46 4.44 14.26
N ILE A 135 9.87 5.70 14.23
CA ILE A 135 11.27 6.12 14.19
C ILE A 135 11.47 7.28 15.17
N SER A 136 12.69 7.44 15.67
CA SER A 136 13.06 8.55 16.54
C SER A 136 14.49 9.02 16.22
N GLU A 137 14.89 10.16 16.79
CA GLU A 137 16.28 10.65 16.67
C GLU A 137 17.28 9.75 17.38
N GLU A 138 16.85 9.11 18.48
CA GLU A 138 17.69 8.23 19.28
C GLU A 138 17.87 6.85 18.65
N GLN A 139 16.79 6.28 18.08
CA GLN A 139 16.79 4.94 17.48
C GLN A 139 17.08 4.97 15.96
N GLY A 140 17.16 6.16 15.36
CA GLY A 140 17.34 6.31 13.93
C GLY A 140 16.16 5.70 13.14
N THR A 141 16.47 4.88 12.16
CA THR A 141 15.51 4.14 11.31
C THR A 141 15.22 2.73 11.81
N LEU A 142 15.17 2.55 13.15
CA LEU A 142 14.86 1.27 13.78
C LEU A 142 13.63 1.38 14.68
N TYR A 143 12.74 0.40 14.60
CA TYR A 143 11.64 0.19 15.52
C TYR A 143 11.83 -1.14 16.25
N ASN A 144 12.10 -1.11 17.55
CA ASN A 144 12.38 -2.30 18.34
C ASN A 144 13.47 -3.22 17.73
N GLY A 145 14.40 -2.62 16.97
CA GLY A 145 15.49 -3.31 16.25
C GLY A 145 15.11 -3.82 14.86
N TYR A 146 13.89 -3.59 14.38
CA TYR A 146 13.48 -3.83 12.99
C TYR A 146 13.81 -2.61 12.13
N ARG A 147 14.30 -2.84 10.92
CA ARG A 147 14.59 -1.76 9.96
C ARG A 147 13.30 -1.09 9.50
N VAL A 148 13.28 0.25 9.48
CA VAL A 148 12.18 1.06 8.95
C VAL A 148 12.68 1.85 7.74
N LEU A 149 12.04 1.67 6.59
CA LEU A 149 12.37 2.38 5.35
C LEU A 149 11.37 3.49 5.06
N HIS A 150 11.87 4.59 4.47
CA HIS A 150 11.06 5.72 4.04
C HIS A 150 11.56 6.34 2.73
N SER A 151 10.77 7.18 2.10
CA SER A 151 11.06 7.74 0.77
C SER A 151 12.31 8.62 0.66
N LEU A 152 12.97 8.93 1.76
CA LEU A 152 14.24 9.67 1.76
C LEU A 152 15.47 8.74 1.76
N ASP A 153 15.27 7.44 1.96
CA ASP A 153 16.35 6.45 1.86
C ASP A 153 16.70 6.24 0.38
N GLU A 154 17.99 6.06 0.10
CA GLU A 154 18.50 5.98 -1.27
C GLU A 154 17.96 4.74 -2.00
N ASP A 155 17.73 3.66 -1.27
CA ASP A 155 17.27 2.36 -1.78
C ASP A 155 15.74 2.16 -1.70
N TYR A 156 14.97 3.20 -1.33
CA TYR A 156 13.52 3.09 -1.20
C TYR A 156 12.82 2.93 -2.55
N PHE A 157 13.14 3.74 -3.54
CA PHE A 157 12.56 3.65 -4.87
C PHE A 157 13.45 2.87 -5.83
N MET A 158 12.82 2.18 -6.77
CA MET A 158 13.50 1.45 -7.82
C MET A 158 13.38 2.22 -9.14
N ASP A 159 14.49 2.64 -9.71
CA ASP A 159 14.50 3.44 -10.94
C ASP A 159 13.88 2.72 -12.15
N GLY A 160 13.96 1.40 -12.17
CA GLY A 160 13.40 0.56 -13.22
C GLY A 160 11.88 0.34 -13.15
N TRP A 161 11.23 0.70 -12.04
CA TRP A 161 9.79 0.49 -11.83
C TRP A 161 9.07 1.79 -11.56
N PHE A 162 8.17 2.15 -12.45
CA PHE A 162 7.37 3.35 -12.33
C PHE A 162 6.00 3.17 -12.98
N HIS A 163 5.03 3.91 -12.48
CA HIS A 163 3.74 4.10 -13.11
C HIS A 163 3.82 5.28 -14.07
N ASP A 164 3.39 5.10 -15.32
CA ASP A 164 3.28 6.19 -16.30
C ASP A 164 2.14 7.12 -15.89
N SER A 165 2.50 8.34 -15.48
CA SER A 165 1.54 9.28 -14.93
C SER A 165 1.01 10.18 -16.05
N PRO A 166 -0.28 10.15 -16.38
CA PRO A 166 -0.87 10.98 -17.42
C PRO A 166 -0.92 12.46 -17.05
N LEU A 167 -0.76 12.77 -15.76
CA LEU A 167 -0.84 14.12 -15.21
C LEU A 167 0.54 14.64 -14.79
N PRO A 168 0.80 15.96 -14.96
CA PRO A 168 2.00 16.59 -14.42
C PRO A 168 1.95 16.62 -12.88
N PRO A 169 3.09 16.83 -12.22
CA PRO A 169 3.11 17.05 -10.78
C PRO A 169 2.34 18.33 -10.40
N THR A 170 1.74 18.33 -9.21
CA THR A 170 1.07 19.51 -8.68
C THR A 170 2.09 20.57 -8.26
N SER A 171 1.64 21.83 -8.14
CA SER A 171 2.49 22.90 -7.58
C SER A 171 2.93 22.58 -6.14
N PHE A 172 2.10 21.88 -5.37
CA PHE A 172 2.43 21.44 -4.02
C PHE A 172 3.53 20.38 -4.01
N ASP A 173 3.43 19.37 -4.89
CA ASP A 173 4.48 18.36 -5.02
C ASP A 173 5.82 19.00 -5.43
N ARG A 174 5.79 19.94 -6.37
CA ARG A 174 6.99 20.70 -6.78
C ARG A 174 7.60 21.47 -5.61
N ALA A 175 6.79 22.18 -4.83
CA ALA A 175 7.26 22.95 -3.69
C ALA A 175 7.87 22.03 -2.62
N LYS A 176 7.20 20.93 -2.28
CA LYS A 176 7.68 19.94 -1.32
C LYS A 176 9.03 19.35 -1.73
N TYR A 177 9.18 18.99 -3.02
CA TYR A 177 10.44 18.44 -3.54
C TYR A 177 11.58 19.46 -3.61
N ILE A 178 11.28 20.69 -4.01
CA ILE A 178 12.30 21.78 -4.02
C ILE A 178 12.86 22.02 -2.62
N LEU A 179 12.02 21.96 -1.60
CA LEU A 179 12.44 22.14 -0.21
C LEU A 179 13.24 20.94 0.33
N LYS A 180 12.78 19.71 0.05
CA LYS A 180 13.42 18.48 0.54
C LYS A 180 14.66 18.08 -0.29
N PHE A 181 14.66 18.36 -1.59
CA PHE A 181 15.72 17.96 -2.52
C PHE A 181 16.15 19.15 -3.40
N PRO A 182 17.01 20.03 -2.89
CA PRO A 182 17.50 21.17 -3.68
C PRO A 182 18.36 20.74 -4.88
N ALA A 183 18.90 19.51 -4.88
CA ALA A 183 19.71 18.97 -5.96
C ALA A 183 18.88 18.72 -7.22
N GLU A 184 19.37 19.20 -8.37
CA GLU A 184 18.69 19.17 -9.66
C GLU A 184 18.28 17.77 -10.16
N PRO A 185 19.07 16.69 -9.99
CA PRO A 185 18.69 15.35 -10.48
C PRO A 185 17.39 14.83 -9.89
N LYS A 186 17.18 14.99 -8.57
CA LYS A 186 15.94 14.55 -7.91
C LYS A 186 14.73 15.44 -8.28
N ARG A 187 14.95 16.71 -8.61
CA ARG A 187 13.91 17.61 -9.15
C ARG A 187 13.43 17.17 -10.52
N ARG A 188 14.33 16.70 -11.39
CA ARG A 188 13.96 16.18 -12.72
C ARG A 188 13.03 14.99 -12.64
N GLN A 189 13.26 14.07 -11.72
CA GLN A 189 12.37 12.92 -11.50
C GLN A 189 10.93 13.34 -11.20
N LEU A 190 10.72 14.44 -10.50
CA LEU A 190 9.38 14.96 -10.24
C LEU A 190 8.69 15.48 -11.50
N GLU A 191 9.43 16.20 -12.38
CA GLU A 191 8.89 16.78 -13.61
C GLU A 191 8.60 15.69 -14.68
N GLU A 192 9.22 14.53 -14.57
CA GLU A 192 8.93 13.39 -15.44
C GLU A 192 7.50 12.88 -15.19
N ARG A 193 6.93 12.23 -16.20
CA ARG A 193 5.62 11.55 -16.07
C ARG A 193 5.73 10.18 -15.42
N LYS A 194 6.74 9.99 -14.59
CA LYS A 194 7.01 8.73 -13.89
C LYS A 194 6.66 8.88 -12.41
N SER A 195 5.98 7.89 -11.88
CA SER A 195 5.70 7.75 -10.45
C SER A 195 6.35 6.48 -9.95
N TYR A 196 7.45 6.64 -9.21
CA TYR A 196 8.28 5.53 -8.75
C TYR A 196 7.63 4.80 -7.58
N LEU A 197 7.86 3.50 -7.55
CA LEU A 197 7.34 2.56 -6.55
C LEU A 197 8.48 2.06 -5.66
N PRO A 198 8.20 1.63 -4.43
CA PRO A 198 9.22 1.11 -3.53
C PRO A 198 9.90 -0.13 -4.12
N ALA A 199 11.25 -0.12 -4.12
CA ALA A 199 12.05 -1.25 -4.56
C ALA A 199 11.71 -2.55 -3.81
N LEU A 200 11.32 -2.43 -2.53
CA LEU A 200 10.96 -3.54 -1.67
C LEU A 200 9.78 -4.37 -2.23
N LEU A 201 8.84 -3.75 -2.94
CA LEU A 201 7.70 -4.46 -3.55
C LEU A 201 8.09 -5.33 -4.77
N PHE A 202 9.27 -5.11 -5.35
CA PHE A 202 9.78 -5.83 -6.53
C PHE A 202 10.95 -6.77 -6.23
N LYS A 203 11.56 -6.65 -5.04
CA LYS A 203 12.56 -7.59 -4.52
C LYS A 203 11.88 -8.88 -4.06
N ASP A 204 12.65 -9.80 -3.53
CA ASP A 204 12.14 -11.08 -3.02
C ASP A 204 11.39 -10.95 -1.67
N ALA A 205 10.73 -9.83 -1.47
CA ALA A 205 9.93 -9.56 -0.27
C ALA A 205 8.44 -9.83 -0.51
N PHE A 206 7.82 -10.48 0.45
CA PHE A 206 6.37 -10.67 0.51
C PHE A 206 5.78 -9.65 1.47
N TRP A 207 4.64 -9.05 1.12
CA TRP A 207 4.15 -7.95 1.90
C TRP A 207 2.92 -8.27 2.75
N ILE A 208 2.93 -7.69 3.94
CA ILE A 208 1.80 -7.53 4.86
C ILE A 208 1.47 -6.03 4.91
N ASN A 209 0.19 -5.69 4.91
CA ASN A 209 -0.27 -4.31 4.86
C ASN A 209 -1.16 -4.00 6.06
N LEU A 210 -0.78 -3.02 6.87
CA LEU A 210 -1.49 -2.59 8.07
C LEU A 210 -2.09 -1.19 7.86
N ALA A 211 -3.28 -1.14 7.28
CA ALA A 211 -3.96 0.08 6.90
C ALA A 211 -5.04 0.51 7.91
N VAL A 212 -5.39 1.79 7.86
CA VAL A 212 -6.48 2.38 8.62
C VAL A 212 -7.50 2.98 7.66
N PRO A 213 -8.79 2.68 7.79
CA PRO A 213 -9.78 3.16 6.83
C PRO A 213 -10.17 4.62 7.05
N MET A 214 -10.34 5.34 5.95
CA MET A 214 -10.87 6.70 5.99
C MET A 214 -11.72 7.02 4.76
N ASP A 215 -12.61 7.99 4.91
CA ASP A 215 -13.37 8.54 3.78
C ASP A 215 -12.43 9.29 2.83
N ASP A 216 -12.58 9.07 1.53
CA ASP A 216 -11.86 9.82 0.53
C ASP A 216 -12.79 10.26 -0.61
N VAL A 217 -12.61 11.52 -1.08
CA VAL A 217 -13.47 12.10 -2.12
C VAL A 217 -13.14 11.61 -3.52
N PHE A 218 -11.92 11.07 -3.73
CA PHE A 218 -11.46 10.56 -5.02
C PHE A 218 -11.65 9.06 -5.14
N LEU A 219 -11.38 8.32 -4.07
CA LEU A 219 -11.44 6.87 -4.01
C LEU A 219 -12.80 6.35 -3.50
N GLY A 220 -13.56 7.19 -2.79
CA GLY A 220 -14.73 6.78 -2.01
C GLY A 220 -14.34 6.24 -0.64
N VAL A 221 -13.25 5.50 -0.56
CA VAL A 221 -12.57 5.03 0.64
C VAL A 221 -11.07 4.96 0.39
N ASP A 222 -10.28 5.47 1.31
CA ASP A 222 -8.85 5.24 1.41
C ASP A 222 -8.64 4.16 2.48
N GLY A 223 -8.05 3.05 2.09
CA GLY A 223 -7.90 1.88 2.94
C GLY A 223 -6.75 0.99 2.48
N ALA A 224 -6.96 -0.32 2.48
CA ALA A 224 -5.90 -1.28 2.26
C ALA A 224 -5.28 -1.21 0.86
N ALA A 225 -6.07 -1.09 -0.21
CA ALA A 225 -5.53 -1.01 -1.57
C ALA A 225 -4.79 0.30 -1.82
N ALA A 226 -5.33 1.42 -1.33
CA ALA A 226 -4.69 2.71 -1.48
C ALA A 226 -3.40 2.83 -0.66
N ASN A 227 -3.35 2.27 0.55
CA ASN A 227 -2.15 2.30 1.38
C ASN A 227 -0.94 1.64 0.72
N ILE A 228 -1.11 0.46 0.11
CA ILE A 228 0.00 -0.25 -0.56
C ILE A 228 0.34 0.35 -1.93
N SER A 229 -0.59 1.00 -2.60
CA SER A 229 -0.41 1.59 -3.93
C SER A 229 -0.08 3.09 -3.87
N LEU A 230 -1.08 3.99 -3.84
CA LEU A 230 -0.88 5.44 -3.78
C LEU A 230 -0.08 5.87 -2.54
N GLY A 231 -0.29 5.20 -1.40
CA GLY A 231 0.47 5.41 -0.16
C GLY A 231 1.96 5.14 -0.30
N SER A 232 2.38 4.49 -1.39
CA SER A 232 3.78 4.10 -1.63
C SER A 232 4.48 4.90 -2.72
N VAL A 233 3.76 5.54 -3.67
CA VAL A 233 4.40 6.28 -4.79
C VAL A 233 5.02 7.60 -4.33
N ASN A 234 6.07 8.03 -5.02
CA ASN A 234 6.83 9.24 -4.67
C ASN A 234 6.06 10.56 -4.81
N ASN A 235 5.02 10.63 -5.64
CA ASN A 235 4.34 11.86 -6.02
C ASN A 235 2.83 11.69 -6.17
N TYR A 236 2.22 11.02 -5.21
CA TYR A 236 0.79 10.65 -5.19
C TYR A 236 -0.17 11.82 -5.44
N GLY A 237 0.18 13.04 -5.05
CA GLY A 237 -0.67 14.23 -5.17
C GLY A 237 -1.10 14.53 -6.61
N ARG A 238 -0.32 14.11 -7.63
CA ARG A 238 -0.72 14.28 -9.03
C ARG A 238 -2.00 13.52 -9.39
N PHE A 239 -2.26 12.39 -8.75
CA PHE A 239 -3.43 11.55 -9.02
C PHE A 239 -4.69 12.09 -8.34
N LEU A 240 -4.56 12.97 -7.35
CA LEU A 240 -5.67 13.60 -6.64
C LEU A 240 -6.22 14.84 -7.34
N GLN A 241 -5.82 15.11 -8.59
CA GLN A 241 -6.34 16.24 -9.36
C GLN A 241 -7.69 15.94 -10.04
N LYS A 242 -7.98 14.66 -10.29
CA LYS A 242 -9.21 14.21 -10.96
C LYS A 242 -9.76 12.95 -10.29
N LYS A 243 -11.07 12.91 -10.10
CA LYS A 243 -11.76 11.78 -9.47
C LYS A 243 -11.57 10.43 -10.16
N THR A 244 -11.21 10.42 -11.44
CA THR A 244 -10.98 9.18 -12.20
C THR A 244 -9.56 8.66 -12.08
N MET A 245 -8.60 9.51 -11.75
CA MET A 245 -7.18 9.16 -11.79
C MET A 245 -6.73 8.34 -10.57
N ALA A 246 -7.08 8.76 -9.36
CA ALA A 246 -6.68 8.03 -8.16
C ALA A 246 -7.19 6.58 -8.15
N PRO A 247 -8.49 6.30 -8.42
CA PRO A 247 -8.99 4.93 -8.49
C PRO A 247 -8.32 4.07 -9.56
N ALA A 248 -8.07 4.64 -10.75
CA ALA A 248 -7.39 3.94 -11.83
C ALA A 248 -5.96 3.56 -11.42
N THR A 249 -5.21 4.53 -10.88
CA THR A 249 -3.83 4.31 -10.45
C THR A 249 -3.73 3.27 -9.33
N VAL A 250 -4.64 3.28 -8.35
CA VAL A 250 -4.70 2.23 -7.32
C VAL A 250 -4.87 0.85 -7.94
N ALA A 251 -5.86 0.70 -8.82
CA ALA A 251 -6.15 -0.58 -9.46
C ALA A 251 -5.01 -1.04 -10.38
N GLU A 252 -4.42 -0.12 -11.18
CA GLU A 252 -3.30 -0.41 -12.07
C GLU A 252 -2.03 -0.84 -11.31
N ILE A 253 -1.68 -0.16 -10.23
CA ILE A 253 -0.53 -0.55 -9.40
C ILE A 253 -0.77 -1.91 -8.75
N MET A 254 -1.97 -2.14 -8.21
CA MET A 254 -2.31 -3.42 -7.61
C MET A 254 -2.37 -4.57 -8.62
N ALA A 255 -2.65 -4.27 -9.89
CA ALA A 255 -2.66 -5.27 -10.97
C ALA A 255 -1.26 -5.64 -11.47
N ILE A 256 -0.17 -5.01 -10.97
CA ILE A 256 1.19 -5.44 -11.27
C ILE A 256 1.40 -6.84 -10.69
N PRO A 257 1.71 -7.86 -11.51
CA PRO A 257 1.84 -9.24 -11.02
C PRO A 257 2.83 -9.38 -9.87
N GLU A 258 3.98 -8.72 -9.96
CA GLU A 258 5.03 -8.75 -8.94
C GLU A 258 4.56 -8.18 -7.59
N ILE A 259 3.61 -7.27 -7.59
CA ILE A 259 3.00 -6.75 -6.36
C ILE A 259 1.86 -7.68 -5.92
N TRP A 260 0.96 -8.03 -6.86
CA TRP A 260 -0.23 -8.81 -6.54
C TRP A 260 0.07 -10.21 -6.02
N GLU A 261 1.03 -10.91 -6.62
CA GLU A 261 1.38 -12.28 -6.27
C GLU A 261 2.14 -12.38 -4.94
N LYS A 262 2.85 -11.31 -4.55
CA LYS A 262 3.63 -11.27 -3.30
C LYS A 262 2.85 -10.83 -2.07
N ARG A 263 1.53 -10.64 -2.20
CA ARG A 263 0.69 -10.32 -1.05
C ARG A 263 0.51 -11.53 -0.13
N ILE A 264 0.71 -11.33 1.16
CA ILE A 264 0.33 -12.31 2.17
C ILE A 264 -1.09 -11.98 2.63
N PHE A 265 -1.26 -10.88 3.33
CA PHE A 265 -2.56 -10.35 3.74
C PHE A 265 -2.50 -8.82 3.98
N SER A 266 -3.67 -8.23 4.02
CA SER A 266 -3.88 -6.88 4.55
C SER A 266 -4.72 -6.97 5.82
N ILE A 267 -4.48 -6.06 6.76
CA ILE A 267 -5.35 -5.79 7.90
C ILE A 267 -5.85 -4.35 7.77
N LEU A 268 -7.14 -4.17 7.97
CA LEU A 268 -7.79 -2.88 8.04
C LEU A 268 -8.34 -2.70 9.46
N ASP A 269 -7.71 -1.77 10.21
CA ASP A 269 -7.95 -1.58 11.64
C ASP A 269 -8.93 -0.42 11.88
N PHE A 270 -10.08 -0.75 12.46
CA PHE A 270 -11.14 0.22 12.80
C PHE A 270 -11.06 0.72 14.23
N SER A 271 -9.99 0.43 14.97
CA SER A 271 -9.83 0.91 16.35
C SER A 271 -9.89 2.44 16.46
N ASN A 272 -9.46 3.14 15.40
CA ASN A 272 -9.59 4.59 15.25
C ASN A 272 -9.59 4.93 13.74
N TYR A 273 -10.71 5.38 13.19
CA TYR A 273 -10.86 5.63 11.76
C TYR A 273 -11.62 6.93 11.50
N GLN A 274 -11.59 7.44 10.25
CA GLN A 274 -12.18 8.73 9.92
C GLN A 274 -13.26 8.62 8.86
N VAL A 275 -14.41 9.24 9.09
CA VAL A 275 -15.61 9.14 8.24
C VAL A 275 -15.84 10.35 7.33
N ALA A 276 -15.03 11.39 7.45
CA ALA A 276 -15.04 12.56 6.55
C ALA A 276 -13.68 13.27 6.58
N ASN A 277 -13.40 14.12 5.57
CA ASN A 277 -12.15 14.87 5.43
C ASN A 277 -10.88 14.01 5.21
N GLY A 278 -10.99 12.86 4.58
CA GLY A 278 -9.94 11.83 4.48
C GLY A 278 -8.53 12.27 4.15
N GLN A 279 -8.34 13.37 3.41
CA GLN A 279 -7.01 13.91 3.09
C GLN A 279 -6.37 14.73 4.23
N ARG A 280 -7.09 14.95 5.33
CA ARG A 280 -6.62 15.71 6.50
C ARG A 280 -7.24 15.12 7.75
N PHE A 281 -6.43 15.00 8.80
CA PHE A 281 -6.94 14.60 10.08
C PHE A 281 -7.94 15.63 10.64
N ASP A 282 -9.09 15.15 11.09
CA ASP A 282 -10.10 15.96 11.77
C ASP A 282 -10.77 15.12 12.86
N SER A 283 -10.41 15.41 14.12
CA SER A 283 -10.91 14.69 15.29
C SER A 283 -12.43 14.69 15.42
N LYS A 284 -13.12 15.67 14.81
CA LYS A 284 -14.58 15.75 14.79
C LYS A 284 -15.20 14.57 14.01
N TYR A 285 -14.49 14.03 13.05
CA TYR A 285 -14.96 12.95 12.15
C TYR A 285 -14.29 11.62 12.42
N THR A 286 -13.59 11.47 13.54
CA THR A 286 -13.06 10.18 13.97
C THR A 286 -14.14 9.34 14.64
N GLU A 287 -14.05 8.03 14.43
CA GLU A 287 -14.88 7.00 15.04
C GLU A 287 -13.99 5.88 15.56
N LYS A 288 -14.51 5.13 16.52
CA LYS A 288 -13.86 3.94 17.06
C LYS A 288 -14.78 2.74 16.95
N GLN A 289 -14.22 1.64 16.48
CA GLN A 289 -14.88 0.34 16.48
C GLN A 289 -13.85 -0.70 16.92
N ASN A 290 -14.15 -1.46 17.97
CA ASN A 290 -13.22 -2.48 18.48
C ASN A 290 -13.15 -3.69 17.54
N ARG A 291 -12.77 -3.47 16.30
CA ARG A 291 -12.74 -4.49 15.27
C ARG A 291 -11.68 -4.20 14.22
N PHE A 292 -11.03 -5.26 13.75
CA PHE A 292 -10.24 -5.23 12.54
C PHE A 292 -10.72 -6.32 11.57
N TYR A 293 -10.36 -6.15 10.30
CA TYR A 293 -10.61 -7.15 9.26
C TYR A 293 -9.30 -7.51 8.59
N LEU A 294 -9.11 -8.80 8.33
CA LEU A 294 -7.98 -9.36 7.62
C LEU A 294 -8.48 -10.00 6.32
N SER A 295 -7.80 -9.79 5.21
CA SER A 295 -8.05 -10.47 3.94
C SER A 295 -6.78 -10.55 3.10
N ARG A 296 -6.71 -11.53 2.22
CA ARG A 296 -5.69 -11.56 1.18
C ARG A 296 -5.97 -10.52 0.10
N ASN A 297 -7.24 -10.23 -0.18
CA ASN A 297 -7.66 -9.22 -1.15
C ASN A 297 -7.89 -7.85 -0.47
N PRO A 298 -7.03 -6.83 -0.70
CA PRO A 298 -7.19 -5.51 -0.08
C PRO A 298 -8.47 -4.79 -0.52
N PHE A 299 -8.96 -5.01 -1.74
CA PHE A 299 -10.21 -4.39 -2.20
C PHE A 299 -11.43 -4.94 -1.48
N SER A 300 -11.41 -6.20 -1.03
CA SER A 300 -12.47 -6.77 -0.18
C SER A 300 -12.56 -6.05 1.16
N LEU A 301 -11.42 -5.67 1.73
CA LEU A 301 -11.35 -4.86 2.96
C LEU A 301 -11.88 -3.44 2.72
N ASP A 302 -11.48 -2.83 1.62
CA ASP A 302 -11.94 -1.49 1.25
C ASP A 302 -13.46 -1.46 1.01
N PHE A 303 -14.04 -2.53 0.49
CA PHE A 303 -15.49 -2.64 0.35
C PHE A 303 -16.21 -2.71 1.70
N ILE A 304 -15.66 -3.43 2.68
CA ILE A 304 -16.16 -3.46 4.07
C ILE A 304 -16.04 -2.05 4.68
N ALA A 305 -14.89 -1.38 4.50
CA ALA A 305 -14.68 -0.03 4.98
C ALA A 305 -15.67 0.96 4.37
N TRP A 306 -15.87 0.90 3.06
CA TRP A 306 -16.82 1.74 2.35
C TRP A 306 -18.25 1.61 2.94
N LYS A 307 -18.72 0.38 3.21
CA LYS A 307 -20.02 0.15 3.85
C LYS A 307 -20.08 0.73 5.27
N THR A 308 -19.04 0.47 6.06
CA THR A 308 -18.96 0.93 7.46
C THR A 308 -18.95 2.44 7.54
N ILE A 309 -18.09 3.09 6.74
CA ILE A 309 -17.97 4.56 6.68
C ILE A 309 -19.30 5.17 6.23
N ASN A 310 -19.94 4.64 5.16
CA ASN A 310 -21.22 5.16 4.70
C ASN A 310 -22.33 5.06 5.77
N SER A 311 -22.41 3.93 6.48
CA SER A 311 -23.36 3.78 7.59
C SER A 311 -23.14 4.84 8.69
N MET A 312 -21.88 5.14 9.01
CA MET A 312 -21.55 6.18 10.00
C MET A 312 -21.81 7.59 9.45
N ARG A 313 -21.54 7.83 8.15
CA ARG A 313 -21.87 9.11 7.49
C ARG A 313 -23.37 9.38 7.54
N GLU A 314 -24.21 8.39 7.26
CA GLU A 314 -25.67 8.50 7.37
C GLU A 314 -26.11 8.84 8.80
N LYS A 315 -25.57 8.15 9.82
CA LYS A 315 -25.84 8.46 11.23
C LYS A 315 -25.46 9.91 11.60
N ARG A 316 -24.42 10.43 10.99
CA ARG A 316 -23.95 11.82 11.17
C ARG A 316 -24.63 12.83 10.24
N LYS A 317 -25.62 12.41 9.45
CA LYS A 317 -26.33 13.23 8.45
C LYS A 317 -25.38 13.83 7.38
N LEU A 318 -24.32 13.11 7.05
CA LEU A 318 -23.43 13.42 5.93
C LEU A 318 -23.91 12.65 4.68
N SER A 319 -23.65 13.21 3.49
CA SER A 319 -23.96 12.51 2.24
C SER A 319 -23.18 11.21 2.13
N SER A 320 -23.85 10.11 1.76
CA SER A 320 -23.20 8.83 1.49
C SER A 320 -22.33 8.89 0.22
N ARG A 321 -21.38 7.96 0.13
CA ARG A 321 -20.61 7.69 -1.09
C ARG A 321 -21.29 6.53 -1.82
N GLU A 322 -21.99 6.79 -2.91
CA GLU A 322 -22.71 5.75 -3.64
C GLU A 322 -21.77 4.76 -4.32
N LEU A 323 -22.08 3.47 -4.24
CA LEU A 323 -21.28 2.40 -4.84
C LEU A 323 -21.14 2.55 -6.35
N ASN A 324 -22.22 2.93 -7.03
CA ASN A 324 -22.21 3.13 -8.48
C ASN A 324 -21.23 4.23 -8.94
N ASN A 325 -20.84 5.12 -8.03
CA ASN A 325 -19.83 6.14 -8.26
C ASN A 325 -18.43 5.69 -7.80
N SER A 326 -18.29 4.50 -7.20
CA SER A 326 -17.01 3.98 -6.78
C SER A 326 -16.26 3.39 -7.97
N LEU A 327 -15.44 4.22 -8.60
CA LEU A 327 -14.58 3.80 -9.70
C LEU A 327 -13.51 2.80 -9.24
N LEU A 328 -13.12 2.87 -7.97
CA LEU A 328 -12.11 1.98 -7.39
C LEU A 328 -12.48 0.51 -7.56
N PHE A 329 -13.70 0.15 -7.11
CA PHE A 329 -14.16 -1.25 -7.17
C PHE A 329 -14.45 -1.71 -8.60
N ARG A 330 -14.90 -0.78 -9.45
CA ARG A 330 -15.11 -1.07 -10.86
C ARG A 330 -13.80 -1.38 -11.58
N TYR A 331 -12.79 -0.54 -11.42
CA TYR A 331 -11.48 -0.78 -12.04
C TYR A 331 -10.79 -2.02 -11.48
N ALA A 332 -10.90 -2.28 -10.18
CA ALA A 332 -10.40 -3.53 -9.60
C ALA A 332 -11.05 -4.76 -10.26
N GLN A 333 -12.37 -4.75 -10.46
CA GLN A 333 -13.09 -5.83 -11.14
C GLN A 333 -12.69 -5.95 -12.61
N GLU A 334 -12.58 -4.84 -13.35
CA GLU A 334 -12.19 -4.80 -14.77
C GLU A 334 -10.76 -5.35 -14.96
N LEU A 335 -9.87 -5.17 -13.99
CA LEU A 335 -8.51 -5.69 -14.01
C LEU A 335 -8.35 -7.11 -13.39
N GLY A 336 -9.46 -7.76 -13.03
CA GLY A 336 -9.44 -9.12 -12.51
C GLY A 336 -8.95 -9.25 -11.05
N LEU A 337 -8.99 -8.15 -10.27
CA LEU A 337 -8.53 -8.13 -8.88
C LEU A 337 -9.63 -8.57 -7.87
N GLY A 338 -10.70 -9.19 -8.35
CA GLY A 338 -11.79 -9.75 -7.56
C GLY A 338 -13.14 -9.03 -7.72
N VAL A 339 -14.20 -9.70 -7.31
CA VAL A 339 -15.59 -9.20 -7.28
C VAL A 339 -15.96 -8.93 -5.84
N VAL A 340 -15.52 -7.79 -5.33
CA VAL A 340 -15.55 -7.45 -3.88
C VAL A 340 -16.97 -7.42 -3.27
N GLN A 341 -18.02 -7.25 -4.09
CA GLN A 341 -19.41 -7.32 -3.62
C GLN A 341 -19.79 -8.68 -3.04
N ASN A 342 -19.07 -9.74 -3.40
CA ASN A 342 -19.27 -11.10 -2.94
C ASN A 342 -18.43 -11.44 -1.68
N THR A 343 -17.69 -10.47 -1.12
CA THR A 343 -16.87 -10.70 0.07
C THR A 343 -17.70 -11.24 1.23
N GLN A 344 -17.31 -12.39 1.72
CA GLN A 344 -17.91 -13.03 2.90
C GLN A 344 -17.03 -12.77 4.11
N VAL A 345 -17.65 -12.59 5.28
CA VAL A 345 -16.93 -12.30 6.52
C VAL A 345 -17.08 -13.45 7.51
N LYS A 346 -15.96 -14.01 7.97
CA LYS A 346 -15.87 -14.95 9.09
C LYS A 346 -15.57 -14.14 10.36
N TYR A 347 -16.41 -14.29 11.38
CA TYR A 347 -16.28 -13.54 12.64
C TYR A 347 -15.62 -14.41 13.70
N PHE A 348 -14.63 -13.83 14.40
CA PHE A 348 -13.91 -14.44 15.52
C PHE A 348 -14.07 -13.50 16.74
N GLU A 349 -14.89 -13.94 17.70
CA GLU A 349 -15.17 -13.21 18.95
C GLU A 349 -14.25 -13.64 20.08
#